data_94c189126a158b2c7f67393b2394583d
#
_entry.id   94c189126a158b2c7f67393b2394583d
#
_cell.length_a   1.000
_cell.length_b   1.000
_cell.length_c   1.000
_cell.angle_alpha   90.00
_cell.angle_beta   90.00
_cell.angle_gamma   90.00
#
_symmetry.space_group_name_H-M   'P 1'
#
loop_
_entity.id
_entity.type
_entity.pdbx_description
1 polymer ?
#
loop_
_entity_poly.entity_id
_entity_poly.type
_entity_poly.pdbx_seq_one_letter_code
_entity_poly.pdbx_strand_id
1 'polypeptide(L)'
;YLHRSDLAHTASYYRRALFLCDSLNLSEHTKFPVYYGLGQTYMELRDFDLSNHYYELAGQFFDEMNVSEQWTYLNNRGNHYYYRKNYQEALKYMRRANALVSSYPQMVFEQNFIKVNLGELYLLTDKLDSAQICLDESYRFFSDIQHNSAVHYIETQMIELALKKGNIAQAKTMIARTAPVGHLDANMLTIRNQYLQHYFEHTGDYRRAYEYLKRDCHLDDSIRSERIQMRVAELDMRYRQDTIVLRKEMKIQRQAAEMRVLKLSVSI
;
A
#
# COMPACT_ATOMS: atom_id res chain seq x y z
N TYR A 1 -14.00 11.28 -11.26
CA TYR A 1 -12.54 11.23 -11.50
C TYR A 1 -11.89 10.83 -10.19
N LEU A 2 -11.52 9.55 -10.04
CA LEU A 2 -10.63 9.07 -9.01
C LEU A 2 -9.34 9.92 -9.08
N HIS A 3 -8.99 10.62 -8.01
CA HIS A 3 -7.64 11.11 -7.83
C HIS A 3 -6.74 9.88 -7.72
N ARG A 4 -6.30 9.36 -8.86
CA ARG A 4 -5.20 8.43 -8.91
C ARG A 4 -3.97 9.21 -8.45
N SER A 5 -3.45 8.85 -7.30
CA SER A 5 -2.04 9.10 -7.05
C SER A 5 -1.32 8.49 -8.24
N ASP A 6 -0.51 9.27 -8.94
CA ASP A 6 0.28 8.77 -10.06
C ASP A 6 1.43 7.95 -9.46
N LEU A 7 1.14 6.68 -9.19
CA LEU A 7 2.05 5.76 -8.52
C LEU A 7 3.36 5.58 -9.30
N ALA A 8 3.28 5.66 -10.64
CA ALA A 8 4.45 5.56 -11.50
C ALA A 8 5.39 6.76 -11.31
N HIS A 9 4.86 7.97 -11.28
CA HIS A 9 5.66 9.16 -10.97
C HIS A 9 6.18 9.16 -9.54
N THR A 10 5.37 8.74 -8.58
CA THR A 10 5.78 8.60 -7.17
C THR A 10 6.97 7.66 -7.03
N ALA A 11 6.91 6.46 -7.63
CA ALA A 11 8.03 5.52 -7.64
C ALA A 11 9.29 6.12 -8.29
N SER A 12 9.12 6.85 -9.40
CA SER A 12 10.23 7.51 -10.10
C SER A 12 10.91 8.57 -9.23
N TYR A 13 10.13 9.40 -8.50
CA TYR A 13 10.70 10.40 -7.59
C TYR A 13 11.45 9.77 -6.42
N TYR A 14 10.90 8.74 -5.79
CA TYR A 14 11.61 8.03 -4.71
C TYR A 14 12.88 7.35 -5.20
N ARG A 15 12.87 6.74 -6.38
CA ARG A 15 14.10 6.16 -6.98
C ARG A 15 15.15 7.21 -7.27
N ARG A 16 14.74 8.38 -7.79
CA ARG A 16 15.65 9.49 -8.00
C ARG A 16 16.23 10.01 -6.69
N ALA A 17 15.42 10.09 -5.64
CA ALA A 17 15.89 10.45 -4.31
C ALA A 17 16.91 9.42 -3.78
N LEU A 18 16.66 8.13 -3.93
CA LEU A 18 17.58 7.07 -3.54
C LEU A 18 18.91 7.18 -4.30
N PHE A 19 18.86 7.37 -5.61
CA PHE A 19 20.05 7.59 -6.42
C PHE A 19 20.87 8.80 -5.97
N LEU A 20 20.22 9.89 -5.59
CA LEU A 20 20.91 11.08 -5.05
C LEU A 20 21.54 10.79 -3.69
N CYS A 21 20.83 10.07 -2.80
CA CYS A 21 21.38 9.65 -1.53
C CYS A 21 22.66 8.80 -1.70
N ASP A 22 22.63 7.85 -2.64
CA ASP A 22 23.78 7.02 -2.97
C ASP A 22 24.93 7.83 -3.59
N SER A 23 24.62 8.73 -4.52
CA SER A 23 25.60 9.58 -5.18
C SER A 23 26.33 10.56 -4.22
N LEU A 24 25.63 10.95 -3.16
CA LEU A 24 26.15 11.84 -2.12
C LEU A 24 26.73 11.08 -0.91
N ASN A 25 26.78 9.74 -0.97
CA ASN A 25 27.19 8.86 0.12
C ASN A 25 26.48 9.19 1.46
N LEU A 26 25.16 9.47 1.41
CA LEU A 26 24.39 9.72 2.61
C LEU A 26 24.23 8.44 3.43
N SER A 27 24.07 8.61 4.75
CA SER A 27 23.88 7.48 5.65
C SER A 27 22.64 6.67 5.28
N GLU A 28 22.64 5.37 5.59
CA GLU A 28 21.47 4.51 5.36
C GLU A 28 20.24 5.00 6.13
N HIS A 29 20.42 5.55 7.33
CA HIS A 29 19.34 6.17 8.10
C HIS A 29 18.65 7.31 7.32
N THR A 30 19.40 8.14 6.57
CA THR A 30 18.82 9.20 5.72
C THR A 30 17.97 8.63 4.58
N LYS A 31 18.23 7.38 4.16
CA LYS A 31 17.48 6.69 3.10
C LYS A 31 16.18 6.05 3.61
N PHE A 32 15.99 5.90 4.93
CA PHE A 32 14.82 5.25 5.52
C PHE A 32 13.47 5.74 4.95
N PRO A 33 13.17 7.07 4.88
CA PRO A 33 11.90 7.55 4.33
C PRO A 33 11.70 7.16 2.85
N VAL A 34 12.80 7.06 2.10
CA VAL A 34 12.78 6.67 0.69
C VAL A 34 12.48 5.17 0.56
N TYR A 35 13.12 4.32 1.36
CA TYR A 35 12.83 2.89 1.40
C TYR A 35 11.38 2.62 1.78
N TYR A 36 10.90 3.30 2.83
CA TYR A 36 9.53 3.18 3.27
C TYR A 36 8.53 3.60 2.18
N GLY A 37 8.76 4.76 1.55
CA GLY A 37 7.92 5.27 0.45
C GLY A 37 7.90 4.35 -0.78
N LEU A 38 9.05 3.76 -1.14
CA LEU A 38 9.13 2.76 -2.20
C LEU A 38 8.37 1.48 -1.82
N GLY A 39 8.52 1.00 -0.58
CA GLY A 39 7.80 -0.17 -0.08
C GLY A 39 6.29 -0.01 -0.21
N GLN A 40 5.76 1.15 0.20
CA GLN A 40 4.35 1.50 0.07
C GLN A 40 3.91 1.60 -1.39
N THR A 41 4.64 2.35 -2.21
CA THR A 41 4.29 2.56 -3.63
C THR A 41 4.24 1.22 -4.39
N TYR A 42 5.22 0.34 -4.18
CA TYR A 42 5.21 -0.98 -4.81
C TYR A 42 4.11 -1.91 -4.27
N MET A 43 3.73 -1.76 -3.00
CA MET A 43 2.58 -2.48 -2.45
C MET A 43 1.28 -2.09 -3.16
N GLU A 44 1.05 -0.80 -3.35
CA GLU A 44 -0.13 -0.28 -4.06
C GLU A 44 -0.15 -0.73 -5.53
N LEU A 45 1.01 -0.81 -6.17
CA LEU A 45 1.18 -1.35 -7.53
C LEU A 45 1.11 -2.88 -7.60
N ARG A 46 0.89 -3.57 -6.48
CA ARG A 46 0.89 -5.03 -6.38
C ARG A 46 2.21 -5.69 -6.82
N ASP A 47 3.33 -4.96 -6.78
CA ASP A 47 4.67 -5.51 -6.94
C ASP A 47 5.22 -5.91 -5.57
N PHE A 48 4.74 -7.03 -5.08
CA PHE A 48 5.00 -7.46 -3.71
C PHE A 48 6.45 -7.83 -3.42
N ASP A 49 7.20 -8.24 -4.41
CA ASP A 49 8.61 -8.60 -4.21
C ASP A 49 9.45 -7.36 -3.98
N LEU A 50 9.28 -6.32 -4.80
CA LEU A 50 9.94 -5.04 -4.57
C LEU A 50 9.43 -4.34 -3.30
N SER A 51 8.13 -4.39 -3.05
CA SER A 51 7.54 -3.89 -1.81
C SER A 51 8.20 -4.54 -0.58
N ASN A 52 8.32 -5.87 -0.57
CA ASN A 52 8.97 -6.59 0.53
C ASN A 52 10.43 -6.18 0.69
N HIS A 53 11.19 -6.13 -0.41
CA HIS A 53 12.58 -5.72 -0.39
C HIS A 53 12.79 -4.35 0.27
N TYR A 54 12.01 -3.35 -0.13
CA TYR A 54 12.15 -2.01 0.43
C TYR A 54 11.64 -1.90 1.86
N TYR A 55 10.60 -2.64 2.24
CA TYR A 55 10.18 -2.71 3.64
C TYR A 55 11.21 -3.43 4.53
N GLU A 56 11.93 -4.40 4.03
CA GLU A 56 13.03 -5.04 4.79
C GLU A 56 14.18 -4.05 5.03
N LEU A 57 14.55 -3.26 4.02
CA LEU A 57 15.54 -2.20 4.19
C LEU A 57 15.06 -1.15 5.22
N ALA A 58 13.81 -0.70 5.11
CA ALA A 58 13.24 0.24 6.08
C ALA A 58 13.18 -0.34 7.49
N GLY A 59 12.86 -1.63 7.62
CA GLY A 59 12.69 -2.32 8.90
C GLY A 59 13.97 -2.45 9.71
N GLN A 60 15.14 -2.30 9.11
CA GLN A 60 16.43 -2.30 9.81
C GLN A 60 16.54 -1.12 10.80
N PHE A 61 15.76 -0.06 10.58
CA PHE A 61 15.72 1.14 11.42
C PHE A 61 14.53 1.17 12.39
N PHE A 62 13.82 0.06 12.56
CA PHE A 62 12.57 0.02 13.33
C PHE A 62 12.72 0.56 14.76
N ASP A 63 13.80 0.21 15.43
CA ASP A 63 14.07 0.63 16.82
C ASP A 63 14.48 2.11 16.93
N GLU A 64 14.89 2.74 15.83
CA GLU A 64 15.23 4.15 15.75
C GLU A 64 14.03 5.03 15.38
N MET A 65 12.93 4.41 14.90
CA MET A 65 11.70 5.10 14.54
C MET A 65 10.99 5.64 15.78
N ASN A 66 10.38 6.82 15.65
CA ASN A 66 9.41 7.28 16.64
C ASN A 66 8.14 6.40 16.62
N VAL A 67 7.30 6.50 17.65
CA VAL A 67 6.13 5.63 17.80
C VAL A 67 5.13 5.72 16.62
N SER A 68 4.98 6.90 16.01
CA SER A 68 4.10 7.10 14.85
C SER A 68 4.66 6.40 13.61
N GLU A 69 5.97 6.46 13.40
CA GLU A 69 6.67 5.77 12.32
C GLU A 69 6.62 4.25 12.51
N GLN A 70 6.86 3.76 13.74
CA GLN A 70 6.75 2.33 14.07
C GLN A 70 5.34 1.80 13.80
N TRP A 71 4.31 2.54 14.24
CA TRP A 71 2.92 2.17 13.96
C TRP A 71 2.65 2.13 12.46
N THR A 72 3.03 3.18 11.73
CA THR A 72 2.82 3.27 10.29
C THR A 72 3.53 2.14 9.54
N TYR A 73 4.77 1.83 9.94
CA TYR A 73 5.53 0.70 9.39
C TYR A 73 4.82 -0.63 9.64
N LEU A 74 4.39 -0.91 10.88
CA LEU A 74 3.69 -2.16 11.22
C LEU A 74 2.37 -2.29 10.49
N ASN A 75 1.58 -1.21 10.40
CA ASN A 75 0.33 -1.17 9.66
C ASN A 75 0.54 -1.50 8.18
N ASN A 76 1.51 -0.86 7.53
CA ASN A 76 1.76 -1.07 6.12
C ASN A 76 2.39 -2.44 5.83
N ARG A 77 3.21 -2.99 6.73
CA ARG A 77 3.65 -4.40 6.64
C ARG A 77 2.47 -5.36 6.76
N GLY A 78 1.52 -5.07 7.65
CA GLY A 78 0.27 -5.83 7.76
C GLY A 78 -0.53 -5.78 6.45
N ASN A 79 -0.70 -4.60 5.86
CA ASN A 79 -1.38 -4.43 4.57
C ASN A 79 -0.66 -5.16 3.42
N HIS A 80 0.68 -5.13 3.39
CA HIS A 80 1.47 -5.88 2.42
C HIS A 80 1.11 -7.37 2.43
N TYR A 81 1.06 -8.00 3.62
CA TYR A 81 0.68 -9.40 3.75
C TYR A 81 -0.80 -9.64 3.49
N TYR A 82 -1.69 -8.70 3.84
CA TYR A 82 -3.11 -8.75 3.53
C TYR A 82 -3.34 -8.85 2.01
N TYR A 83 -2.72 -7.97 1.22
CA TYR A 83 -2.85 -8.00 -0.24
C TYR A 83 -2.24 -9.24 -0.89
N ARG A 84 -1.26 -9.88 -0.25
CA ARG A 84 -0.74 -11.19 -0.64
C ARG A 84 -1.64 -12.35 -0.20
N LYS A 85 -2.76 -12.07 0.45
CA LYS A 85 -3.67 -13.06 1.06
C LYS A 85 -3.00 -13.93 2.13
N ASN A 86 -1.87 -13.50 2.69
CA ASN A 86 -1.22 -14.13 3.83
C ASN A 86 -1.75 -13.52 5.14
N TYR A 87 -3.00 -13.87 5.47
CA TYR A 87 -3.74 -13.26 6.57
C TYR A 87 -3.12 -13.56 7.95
N GLN A 88 -2.39 -14.65 8.11
CA GLN A 88 -1.73 -14.98 9.37
C GLN A 88 -0.58 -14.00 9.67
N GLU A 89 0.29 -13.74 8.69
CA GLU A 89 1.35 -12.73 8.86
C GLU A 89 0.74 -11.32 8.96
N ALA A 90 -0.30 -11.01 8.19
CA ALA A 90 -1.01 -9.74 8.32
C ALA A 90 -1.52 -9.52 9.76
N LEU A 91 -2.19 -10.51 10.36
CA LEU A 91 -2.67 -10.47 11.74
C LEU A 91 -1.52 -10.26 12.74
N LYS A 92 -0.37 -10.86 12.53
CA LYS A 92 0.80 -10.70 13.40
C LYS A 92 1.29 -9.25 13.43
N TYR A 93 1.44 -8.62 12.26
CA TYR A 93 1.84 -7.21 12.17
C TYR A 93 0.76 -6.27 12.71
N MET A 94 -0.51 -6.48 12.37
CA MET A 94 -1.62 -5.64 12.85
C MET A 94 -1.80 -5.74 14.38
N ARG A 95 -1.61 -6.92 14.98
CA ARG A 95 -1.63 -7.08 16.45
C ARG A 95 -0.44 -6.37 17.11
N ARG A 96 0.75 -6.41 16.51
CA ARG A 96 1.90 -5.64 17.00
C ARG A 96 1.62 -4.14 16.93
N ALA A 97 1.05 -3.66 15.83
CA ALA A 97 0.63 -2.26 15.68
C ALA A 97 -0.40 -1.88 16.75
N ASN A 98 -1.42 -2.72 16.99
CA ASN A 98 -2.43 -2.48 18.02
C ASN A 98 -1.84 -2.46 19.43
N ALA A 99 -0.95 -3.40 19.76
CA ALA A 99 -0.27 -3.42 21.06
C ALA A 99 0.58 -2.16 21.28
N LEU A 100 1.30 -1.71 20.25
CA LEU A 100 2.08 -0.48 20.30
C LEU A 100 1.20 0.72 20.64
N VAL A 101 0.17 1.00 19.83
CA VAL A 101 -0.67 2.19 20.01
C VAL A 101 -1.51 2.15 21.27
N SER A 102 -1.86 0.96 21.77
CA SER A 102 -2.59 0.79 23.04
C SER A 102 -1.82 1.31 24.26
N SER A 103 -0.49 1.40 24.17
CA SER A 103 0.37 1.97 25.22
C SER A 103 0.42 3.50 25.20
N TYR A 104 -0.21 4.13 24.20
CA TYR A 104 -0.18 5.60 24.01
C TYR A 104 -1.60 6.16 23.95
N PRO A 105 -2.15 6.67 25.08
CA PRO A 105 -3.53 7.15 25.15
C PRO A 105 -3.86 8.27 24.15
N GLN A 106 -2.86 9.06 23.73
CA GLN A 106 -3.05 10.13 22.73
C GLN A 106 -3.25 9.62 21.30
N MET A 107 -2.96 8.35 21.01
CA MET A 107 -3.08 7.74 19.67
C MET A 107 -4.45 7.09 19.46
N VAL A 108 -5.52 7.76 19.86
CA VAL A 108 -6.90 7.21 19.79
C VAL A 108 -7.34 6.96 18.35
N PHE A 109 -6.94 7.83 17.42
CA PHE A 109 -7.25 7.67 16.00
C PHE A 109 -6.61 6.41 15.45
N GLU A 110 -5.31 6.23 15.68
CA GLU A 110 -4.54 5.06 15.23
C GLU A 110 -5.04 3.76 15.86
N GLN A 111 -5.44 3.80 17.14
CA GLN A 111 -6.05 2.65 17.82
C GLN A 111 -7.35 2.21 17.13
N ASN A 112 -8.21 3.13 16.75
CA ASN A 112 -9.45 2.79 16.07
C ASN A 112 -9.21 2.45 14.61
N PHE A 113 -8.23 3.08 13.95
CA PHE A 113 -7.85 2.74 12.58
C PHE A 113 -7.34 1.30 12.47
N ILE A 114 -6.46 0.87 13.39
CA ILE A 114 -5.95 -0.50 13.39
C ILE A 114 -7.04 -1.54 13.71
N LYS A 115 -8.06 -1.19 14.50
CA LYS A 115 -9.21 -2.05 14.75
C LYS A 115 -10.02 -2.30 13.48
N VAL A 116 -10.16 -1.30 12.58
CA VAL A 116 -10.80 -1.50 11.28
C VAL A 116 -10.06 -2.57 10.48
N ASN A 117 -8.73 -2.49 10.40
CA ASN A 117 -7.92 -3.47 9.68
C ASN A 117 -7.93 -4.86 10.35
N LEU A 118 -7.95 -4.91 11.68
CA LEU A 118 -8.11 -6.17 12.42
C LEU A 118 -9.51 -6.78 12.20
N GLY A 119 -10.55 -5.94 12.15
CA GLY A 119 -11.92 -6.37 11.85
C GLY A 119 -11.99 -7.08 10.50
N GLU A 120 -11.40 -6.51 9.46
CA GLU A 120 -11.28 -7.11 8.14
C GLU A 120 -10.55 -8.47 8.17
N LEU A 121 -9.39 -8.52 8.82
CA LEU A 121 -8.62 -9.76 8.93
C LEU A 121 -9.36 -10.84 9.75
N TYR A 122 -10.12 -10.45 10.75
CA TYR A 122 -10.97 -11.39 11.51
C TYR A 122 -12.13 -11.91 10.67
N LEU A 123 -12.73 -11.08 9.80
CA LEU A 123 -13.73 -11.54 8.82
C LEU A 123 -13.14 -12.58 7.86
N LEU A 124 -11.95 -12.31 7.34
CA LEU A 124 -11.26 -13.19 6.38
C LEU A 124 -10.73 -14.49 7.02
N THR A 125 -10.63 -14.53 8.34
CA THR A 125 -10.20 -15.72 9.11
C THR A 125 -11.33 -16.33 9.95
N ASP A 126 -12.59 -15.99 9.63
CA ASP A 126 -13.83 -16.49 10.24
C ASP A 126 -13.91 -16.33 11.78
N LYS A 127 -13.23 -15.33 12.33
CA LYS A 127 -13.30 -14.95 13.75
C LYS A 127 -14.37 -13.89 13.96
N LEU A 128 -15.63 -14.24 13.69
CA LEU A 128 -16.74 -13.30 13.53
C LEU A 128 -17.02 -12.45 14.78
N ASP A 129 -16.84 -13.00 15.98
CA ASP A 129 -17.05 -12.24 17.22
C ASP A 129 -15.95 -11.21 17.46
N SER A 130 -14.70 -11.57 17.16
CA SER A 130 -13.60 -10.60 17.21
C SER A 130 -13.76 -9.49 16.16
N ALA A 131 -14.23 -9.85 14.97
CA ALA A 131 -14.57 -8.89 13.92
C ALA A 131 -15.64 -7.91 14.39
N GLN A 132 -16.74 -8.43 14.98
CA GLN A 132 -17.84 -7.61 15.50
C GLN A 132 -17.34 -6.57 16.51
N ILE A 133 -16.56 -7.01 17.52
CA ILE A 133 -16.05 -6.11 18.56
C ILE A 133 -15.20 -4.99 17.92
N CYS A 134 -14.25 -5.33 17.06
CA CYS A 134 -13.39 -4.37 16.42
C CYS A 134 -14.18 -3.36 15.56
N LEU A 135 -15.15 -3.84 14.77
CA LEU A 135 -15.95 -3.01 13.89
C LEU A 135 -16.91 -2.10 14.66
N ASP A 136 -17.56 -2.60 15.73
CA ASP A 136 -18.47 -1.81 16.53
C ASP A 136 -17.76 -0.68 17.29
N GLU A 137 -16.58 -0.95 17.85
CA GLU A 137 -15.79 0.05 18.55
C GLU A 137 -15.31 1.15 17.60
N SER A 138 -14.71 0.77 16.45
CA SER A 138 -14.23 1.73 15.46
C SER A 138 -15.37 2.49 14.78
N TYR A 139 -16.53 1.85 14.54
CA TYR A 139 -17.70 2.52 14.00
C TYR A 139 -18.18 3.68 14.89
N ARG A 140 -18.29 3.43 16.21
CA ARG A 140 -18.67 4.49 17.16
C ARG A 140 -17.71 5.66 17.10
N PHE A 141 -16.42 5.37 17.21
CA PHE A 141 -15.39 6.42 17.17
C PHE A 141 -15.43 7.24 15.87
N PHE A 142 -15.40 6.59 14.71
CA PHE A 142 -15.37 7.31 13.43
C PHE A 142 -16.69 8.01 13.10
N SER A 143 -17.82 7.53 13.63
CA SER A 143 -19.11 8.21 13.56
C SER A 143 -19.13 9.48 14.41
N ASP A 144 -18.60 9.42 15.63
CA ASP A 144 -18.55 10.55 16.56
C ASP A 144 -17.70 11.69 16.01
N ILE A 145 -16.59 11.39 15.34
CA ILE A 145 -15.73 12.39 14.70
C ILE A 145 -16.14 12.72 13.25
N GLN A 146 -17.25 12.19 12.77
CA GLN A 146 -17.81 12.40 11.43
C GLN A 146 -16.83 12.06 10.27
N HIS A 147 -16.01 11.02 10.44
CA HIS A 147 -15.07 10.56 9.43
C HIS A 147 -15.75 9.65 8.40
N ASN A 148 -16.46 10.25 7.45
CA ASN A 148 -17.39 9.56 6.54
C ASN A 148 -16.77 8.42 5.73
N SER A 149 -15.54 8.54 5.24
CA SER A 149 -14.88 7.47 4.48
C SER A 149 -14.57 6.24 5.33
N ALA A 150 -14.11 6.43 6.57
CA ALA A 150 -13.90 5.32 7.50
C ALA A 150 -15.23 4.65 7.89
N VAL A 151 -16.27 5.44 8.20
CA VAL A 151 -17.62 4.91 8.49
C VAL A 151 -18.12 4.05 7.33
N HIS A 152 -18.02 4.56 6.10
CA HIS A 152 -18.45 3.82 4.92
C HIS A 152 -17.67 2.51 4.72
N TYR A 153 -16.36 2.54 4.96
CA TYR A 153 -15.53 1.33 4.88
C TYR A 153 -15.90 0.30 5.95
N ILE A 154 -16.11 0.74 7.19
CA ILE A 154 -16.57 -0.13 8.28
C ILE A 154 -17.96 -0.72 7.97
N GLU A 155 -18.90 0.08 7.49
CA GLU A 155 -20.22 -0.41 7.08
C GLU A 155 -20.12 -1.46 5.97
N THR A 156 -19.17 -1.31 5.05
CA THR A 156 -18.89 -2.31 4.02
C THR A 156 -18.45 -3.65 4.64
N GLN A 157 -17.56 -3.63 5.63
CA GLN A 157 -17.15 -4.82 6.36
C GLN A 157 -18.30 -5.43 7.19
N MET A 158 -19.15 -4.60 7.79
CA MET A 158 -20.31 -5.05 8.53
C MET A 158 -21.36 -5.74 7.64
N ILE A 159 -21.46 -5.39 6.34
CA ILE A 159 -22.30 -6.12 5.39
C ILE A 159 -21.83 -7.57 5.28
N GLU A 160 -20.53 -7.79 5.08
CA GLU A 160 -19.94 -9.13 5.00
C GLU A 160 -20.09 -9.88 6.32
N LEU A 161 -19.89 -9.22 7.46
CA LEU A 161 -20.08 -9.80 8.77
C LEU A 161 -21.53 -10.28 8.97
N ALA A 162 -22.51 -9.47 8.61
CA ALA A 162 -23.93 -9.84 8.70
C ALA A 162 -24.23 -11.03 7.79
N LEU A 163 -23.69 -11.07 6.58
CA LEU A 163 -23.84 -12.17 5.64
C LEU A 163 -23.24 -13.46 6.22
N LYS A 164 -22.03 -13.44 6.73
CA LYS A 164 -21.35 -14.60 7.34
C LYS A 164 -22.07 -15.10 8.61
N LYS A 165 -22.73 -14.22 9.35
CA LYS A 165 -23.59 -14.58 10.49
C LYS A 165 -25.00 -15.07 10.09
N GLY A 166 -25.29 -15.14 8.78
CA GLY A 166 -26.60 -15.56 8.26
C GLY A 166 -27.70 -14.50 8.39
N ASN A 167 -27.38 -13.26 8.76
CA ASN A 167 -28.35 -12.17 8.91
C ASN A 167 -28.50 -11.36 7.61
N ILE A 168 -29.11 -11.99 6.61
CA ILE A 168 -29.32 -11.40 5.27
C ILE A 168 -30.17 -10.12 5.33
N ALA A 169 -31.16 -10.07 6.24
CA ALA A 169 -32.02 -8.89 6.40
C ALA A 169 -31.22 -7.66 6.85
N GLN A 170 -30.30 -7.85 7.80
CA GLN A 170 -29.40 -6.80 8.27
C GLN A 170 -28.46 -6.35 7.15
N ALA A 171 -27.82 -7.27 6.43
CA ALA A 171 -26.96 -6.95 5.29
C ALA A 171 -27.72 -6.12 4.22
N LYS A 172 -28.95 -6.52 3.88
CA LYS A 172 -29.83 -5.78 2.96
C LYS A 172 -30.09 -4.35 3.42
N THR A 173 -30.42 -4.17 4.69
CA THR A 173 -30.69 -2.85 5.26
C THR A 173 -29.45 -1.98 5.24
N MET A 174 -28.28 -2.53 5.53
CA MET A 174 -27.01 -1.81 5.47
C MET A 174 -26.68 -1.38 4.04
N ILE A 175 -26.82 -2.27 3.05
CA ILE A 175 -26.59 -1.93 1.64
C ILE A 175 -27.49 -0.78 1.17
N ALA A 176 -28.78 -0.79 1.59
CA ALA A 176 -29.73 0.25 1.21
C ALA A 176 -29.42 1.61 1.86
N ARG A 177 -28.82 1.61 3.06
CA ARG A 177 -28.48 2.82 3.82
C ARG A 177 -27.12 3.40 3.43
N THR A 178 -26.18 2.55 3.07
CA THR A 178 -24.82 2.97 2.74
C THR A 178 -24.80 3.69 1.39
N ALA A 179 -24.93 5.02 1.43
CA ALA A 179 -24.87 5.85 0.23
C ALA A 179 -23.48 5.77 -0.43
N PRO A 180 -23.39 5.92 -1.77
CA PRO A 180 -22.09 6.05 -2.43
C PRO A 180 -21.36 7.28 -1.90
N VAL A 181 -20.21 7.09 -1.26
CA VAL A 181 -19.32 8.20 -0.87
C VAL A 181 -18.44 8.55 -2.06
N GLY A 182 -18.37 9.83 -2.42
CA GLY A 182 -17.79 10.30 -3.68
C GLY A 182 -16.26 10.06 -3.84
N HIS A 183 -15.55 9.69 -2.76
CA HIS A 183 -14.09 9.53 -2.79
C HIS A 183 -13.65 8.33 -1.93
N LEU A 184 -13.82 7.13 -2.48
CA LEU A 184 -13.19 5.93 -1.95
C LEU A 184 -11.92 5.63 -2.76
N ASP A 185 -10.86 5.22 -2.09
CA ASP A 185 -9.67 4.72 -2.79
C ASP A 185 -9.93 3.36 -3.49
N ALA A 186 -9.04 2.98 -4.39
CA ALA A 186 -9.20 1.77 -5.19
C ALA A 186 -9.30 0.49 -4.32
N ASN A 187 -8.62 0.45 -3.18
CA ASN A 187 -8.64 -0.72 -2.28
C ASN A 187 -9.99 -0.84 -1.57
N MET A 188 -10.52 0.28 -1.06
CA MET A 188 -11.87 0.31 -0.47
C MET A 188 -12.94 -0.08 -1.48
N LEU A 189 -12.81 0.38 -2.74
CA LEU A 189 -13.73 0.00 -3.82
C LEU A 189 -13.65 -1.49 -4.16
N THR A 190 -12.45 -2.07 -4.22
CA THR A 190 -12.24 -3.49 -4.43
C THR A 190 -12.96 -4.31 -3.35
N ILE A 191 -12.72 -4.02 -2.08
CA ILE A 191 -13.34 -4.73 -0.95
C ILE A 191 -14.86 -4.59 -1.00
N ARG A 192 -15.37 -3.39 -1.28
CA ARG A 192 -16.80 -3.17 -1.41
C ARG A 192 -17.41 -3.97 -2.57
N ASN A 193 -16.78 -3.99 -3.72
CA ASN A 193 -17.25 -4.76 -4.86
C ASN A 193 -17.30 -6.25 -4.51
N GLN A 194 -16.27 -6.79 -3.88
CA GLN A 194 -16.21 -8.20 -3.47
C GLN A 194 -17.32 -8.56 -2.48
N TYR A 195 -17.55 -7.75 -1.44
CA TYR A 195 -18.60 -8.04 -0.46
C TYR A 195 -20.01 -7.88 -1.00
N LEU A 196 -20.24 -6.91 -1.89
CA LEU A 196 -21.51 -6.79 -2.59
C LEU A 196 -21.72 -7.93 -3.59
N GLN A 197 -20.67 -8.38 -4.28
CA GLN A 197 -20.73 -9.59 -5.10
C GLN A 197 -21.15 -10.80 -4.25
N HIS A 198 -20.51 -11.08 -3.12
CA HIS A 198 -20.87 -12.18 -2.22
C HIS A 198 -22.33 -12.10 -1.76
N TYR A 199 -22.79 -10.91 -1.37
CA TYR A 199 -24.18 -10.71 -0.98
C TYR A 199 -25.16 -11.06 -2.11
N PHE A 200 -24.92 -10.57 -3.33
CA PHE A 200 -25.81 -10.82 -4.47
C PHE A 200 -25.75 -12.26 -4.97
N GLU A 201 -24.60 -12.93 -4.89
CA GLU A 201 -24.50 -14.37 -5.14
C GLU A 201 -25.32 -15.17 -4.13
N HIS A 202 -25.19 -14.85 -2.84
CA HIS A 202 -25.92 -15.53 -1.77
C HIS A 202 -27.43 -15.34 -1.88
N THR A 203 -27.90 -14.19 -2.37
CA THR A 203 -29.32 -13.90 -2.57
C THR A 203 -29.86 -14.32 -3.93
N GLY A 204 -29.03 -14.92 -4.81
CA GLY A 204 -29.41 -15.40 -6.14
C GLY A 204 -29.55 -14.32 -7.20
N ASP A 205 -29.16 -13.07 -6.92
CA ASP A 205 -29.13 -11.99 -7.90
C ASP A 205 -27.79 -12.01 -8.67
N TYR A 206 -27.61 -13.03 -9.50
CA TYR A 206 -26.38 -13.25 -10.26
C TYR A 206 -26.07 -12.12 -11.25
N ARG A 207 -27.09 -11.37 -11.70
CA ARG A 207 -26.88 -10.21 -12.57
C ARG A 207 -26.08 -9.13 -11.83
N ARG A 208 -26.52 -8.74 -10.64
CA ARG A 208 -25.79 -7.74 -9.84
C ARG A 208 -24.45 -8.27 -9.36
N ALA A 209 -24.36 -9.52 -8.97
CA ALA A 209 -23.09 -10.15 -8.62
C ALA A 209 -22.05 -10.03 -9.76
N TYR A 210 -22.47 -10.34 -10.99
CA TYR A 210 -21.62 -10.18 -12.19
C TYR A 210 -21.20 -8.72 -12.43
N GLU A 211 -22.09 -7.77 -12.23
CA GLU A 211 -21.75 -6.34 -12.39
C GLU A 211 -20.67 -5.89 -11.40
N TYR A 212 -20.74 -6.35 -10.14
CA TYR A 212 -19.71 -6.03 -9.12
C TYR A 212 -18.38 -6.74 -9.40
N LEU A 213 -18.40 -8.00 -9.80
CA LEU A 213 -17.20 -8.71 -10.24
C LEU A 213 -16.50 -8.01 -11.40
N LYS A 214 -17.30 -7.58 -12.41
CA LYS A 214 -16.77 -6.84 -13.56
C LYS A 214 -16.10 -5.53 -13.16
N ARG A 215 -16.67 -4.80 -12.19
CA ARG A 215 -16.06 -3.57 -11.65
C ARG A 215 -14.73 -3.86 -10.97
N ASP A 216 -14.64 -4.96 -10.20
CA ASP A 216 -13.42 -5.36 -9.54
C ASP A 216 -12.31 -5.73 -10.54
N CYS A 217 -12.66 -6.50 -11.59
CA CYS A 217 -11.76 -6.81 -12.70
C CYS A 217 -11.20 -5.56 -13.39
N HIS A 218 -12.03 -4.54 -13.63
CA HIS A 218 -11.58 -3.29 -14.23
C HIS A 218 -10.61 -2.51 -13.33
N LEU A 219 -10.80 -2.54 -12.00
CA LEU A 219 -9.88 -1.94 -11.06
C LEU A 219 -8.52 -2.66 -11.09
N ASP A 220 -8.51 -4.00 -11.08
CA ASP A 220 -7.28 -4.80 -11.12
C ASP A 220 -6.51 -4.60 -12.44
N ASP A 221 -7.20 -4.60 -13.58
CA ASP A 221 -6.60 -4.31 -14.89
C ASP A 221 -5.96 -2.92 -14.91
N SER A 222 -6.57 -1.96 -14.27
CA SER A 222 -6.06 -0.61 -14.17
C SER A 222 -4.76 -0.54 -13.35
N ILE A 223 -4.71 -1.20 -12.19
CA ILE A 223 -3.50 -1.30 -11.35
C ILE A 223 -2.38 -2.03 -12.11
N ARG A 224 -2.73 -3.09 -12.82
CA ARG A 224 -1.79 -3.85 -13.67
C ARG A 224 -1.19 -2.97 -14.77
N SER A 225 -2.02 -2.16 -15.45
CA SER A 225 -1.56 -1.23 -16.48
C SER A 225 -0.57 -0.20 -15.93
N GLU A 226 -0.87 0.41 -14.79
CA GLU A 226 0.05 1.34 -14.12
C GLU A 226 1.38 0.69 -13.74
N ARG A 227 1.34 -0.53 -13.23
CA ARG A 227 2.55 -1.31 -12.91
C ARG A 227 3.42 -1.53 -14.15
N ILE A 228 2.81 -1.88 -15.29
CA ILE A 228 3.56 -2.07 -16.55
C ILE A 228 4.18 -0.75 -17.00
N GLN A 229 3.43 0.34 -16.99
CA GLN A 229 3.93 1.68 -17.35
C GLN A 229 5.12 2.09 -16.48
N MET A 230 5.02 1.86 -15.18
CA MET A 230 6.12 2.13 -14.24
C MET A 230 7.37 1.30 -14.58
N ARG A 231 7.20 -0.01 -14.87
CA ARG A 231 8.35 -0.86 -15.24
C ARG A 231 9.03 -0.39 -16.52
N VAL A 232 8.27 0.05 -17.51
CA VAL A 232 8.81 0.63 -18.74
C VAL A 232 9.61 1.91 -18.43
N ALA A 233 9.04 2.81 -17.62
CA ALA A 233 9.71 4.04 -17.21
C ALA A 233 11.00 3.78 -16.41
N GLU A 234 11.00 2.77 -15.53
CA GLU A 234 12.21 2.35 -14.80
C GLU A 234 13.31 1.84 -15.72
N LEU A 235 12.96 1.00 -16.68
CA LEU A 235 13.93 0.46 -17.64
C LEU A 235 14.50 1.58 -18.52
N ASP A 236 13.68 2.53 -18.98
CA ASP A 236 14.13 3.70 -19.74
C ASP A 236 15.09 4.56 -18.91
N MET A 237 14.75 4.79 -17.63
CA MET A 237 15.62 5.58 -16.74
C MET A 237 16.98 4.88 -16.51
N ARG A 238 17.01 3.58 -16.27
CA ARG A 238 18.24 2.79 -16.13
C ARG A 238 19.07 2.86 -17.42
N TYR A 239 18.44 2.64 -18.56
CA TYR A 239 19.11 2.72 -19.86
C TYR A 239 19.77 4.08 -20.09
N ARG A 240 19.07 5.17 -19.75
CA ARG A 240 19.63 6.54 -19.85
C ARG A 240 20.79 6.75 -18.89
N GLN A 241 20.68 6.27 -17.64
CA GLN A 241 21.75 6.36 -16.66
C GLN A 241 23.00 5.60 -17.13
N ASP A 242 22.85 4.36 -17.58
CA ASP A 242 23.95 3.54 -18.12
C ASP A 242 24.60 4.24 -19.32
N THR A 243 23.80 4.80 -20.23
CA THR A 243 24.31 5.54 -21.39
C THR A 243 25.11 6.78 -20.96
N ILE A 244 24.68 7.51 -19.94
CA ILE A 244 25.40 8.67 -19.41
C ILE A 244 26.71 8.24 -18.77
N VAL A 245 26.73 7.18 -18.00
CA VAL A 245 27.94 6.62 -17.36
C VAL A 245 28.91 6.19 -18.43
N LEU A 246 28.50 5.39 -19.41
CA LEU A 246 29.34 4.95 -20.53
C LEU A 246 29.95 6.13 -21.31
N ARG A 247 29.15 7.16 -21.59
CA ARG A 247 29.68 8.38 -22.28
C ARG A 247 30.72 9.11 -21.44
N LYS A 248 30.53 9.19 -20.12
CA LYS A 248 31.53 9.80 -19.23
C LYS A 248 32.83 8.98 -19.20
N GLU A 249 32.72 7.67 -19.09
CA GLU A 249 33.87 6.76 -19.09
C GLU A 249 34.68 6.87 -20.41
N MET A 250 33.98 6.85 -21.55
CA MET A 250 34.61 7.04 -22.86
C MET A 250 35.33 8.40 -22.96
N LYS A 251 34.71 9.47 -22.42
CA LYS A 251 35.33 10.80 -22.41
C LYS A 251 36.60 10.83 -21.55
N ILE A 252 36.57 10.20 -20.37
CA ILE A 252 37.74 10.10 -19.48
C ILE A 252 38.86 9.29 -20.14
N GLN A 253 38.52 8.15 -20.75
CA GLN A 253 39.52 7.33 -21.46
C GLN A 253 40.15 8.08 -22.62
N ARG A 254 39.36 8.83 -23.41
CA ARG A 254 39.86 9.66 -24.49
C ARG A 254 40.83 10.74 -24.00
N GLN A 255 40.44 11.46 -22.94
CA GLN A 255 41.31 12.48 -22.33
C GLN A 255 42.59 11.88 -21.78
N ALA A 256 42.52 10.70 -21.15
CA ALA A 256 43.70 9.99 -20.66
C ALA A 256 44.65 9.58 -21.81
N ALA A 257 44.09 9.13 -22.93
CA ALA A 257 44.88 8.79 -24.14
C ALA A 257 45.57 10.05 -24.76
N GLU A 258 44.82 11.15 -24.88
CA GLU A 258 45.36 12.44 -25.37
C GLU A 258 46.48 12.95 -24.46
N MET A 259 46.33 12.84 -23.14
CA MET A 259 47.39 13.23 -22.20
C MET A 259 48.63 12.32 -22.27
N ARG A 260 48.49 11.03 -22.56
CA ARG A 260 49.62 10.13 -22.79
C ARG A 260 50.39 10.51 -24.03
N VAL A 261 49.69 10.81 -25.13
CA VAL A 261 50.35 11.28 -26.40
C VAL A 261 51.10 12.60 -26.18
N LEU A 262 50.49 13.57 -25.48
CA LEU A 262 51.14 14.83 -25.13
C LEU A 262 52.38 14.63 -24.28
N LYS A 263 52.33 13.74 -23.25
CA LYS A 263 53.50 13.43 -22.42
C LYS A 263 54.65 12.81 -23.23
N LEU A 264 54.34 11.95 -24.19
CA LEU A 264 55.35 11.35 -25.08
C LEU A 264 55.96 12.37 -26.03
N SER A 265 55.19 13.31 -26.54
CA SER A 265 55.68 14.36 -27.44
C SER A 265 56.53 15.44 -26.77
N VAL A 266 56.41 15.61 -25.46
CA VAL A 266 57.25 16.57 -24.67
C VAL A 266 58.53 15.91 -24.15
N SER A 267 58.65 14.58 -24.23
CA SER A 267 59.83 13.81 -23.77
C SER A 267 60.83 13.51 -24.86
N ILE A 268 60.61 14.05 -26.10
CA ILE A 268 61.50 14.03 -27.25
C ILE A 268 62.06 15.39 -27.42
#